data_bdc19fd24e5c79d5bd5c4c92b1b096ee
#
_entry.id   bdc19fd24e5c79d5bd5c4c92b1b096ee
#
_cell.length_a   1.000
_cell.length_b   1.000
_cell.length_c   1.000
_cell.angle_alpha   90.00
_cell.angle_beta   90.00
_cell.angle_gamma   90.00
#
_symmetry.space_group_name_H-M   'P 1'
#
loop_
_entity.id
_entity.type
_entity.pdbx_description
1 polymer ?
#
loop_
_entity_poly.entity_id
_entity_poly.type
_entity_poly.pdbx_seq_one_letter_code
_entity_poly.pdbx_strand_id
1 'polypeptide(L)'
;MGNPPVKLLDRVRQCIRLKGYSIRTERSYVSWIKRFILFHGKRHPQEMGKPEIEAFLTHLVIKRNVASSTQNQAFNAILFLYI
;
A
#
# COMPACT_ATOMS: atom_id res chain seq x y z
N MET A 1 -6.34 17.92 6.11
CA MET A 1 -7.05 16.74 6.59
C MET A 1 -7.34 15.72 5.54
N GLY A 2 -7.13 16.01 4.28
CA GLY A 2 -7.47 15.11 3.20
C GLY A 2 -6.40 14.10 2.81
N ASN A 3 -5.19 14.24 3.29
CA ASN A 3 -4.06 13.48 2.75
C ASN A 3 -3.67 12.31 3.65
N PRO A 4 -3.13 11.23 3.06
CA PRO A 4 -2.52 10.17 3.86
C PRO A 4 -1.39 10.73 4.72
N PRO A 5 -1.00 10.01 5.78
CA PRO A 5 0.09 10.49 6.65
C PRO A 5 1.40 10.64 5.88
N VAL A 6 1.87 11.87 5.72
CA VAL A 6 3.08 12.16 4.94
C VAL A 6 4.30 11.52 5.58
N LYS A 7 4.41 11.60 6.91
CA LYS A 7 5.54 11.00 7.62
C LYS A 7 5.64 9.50 7.39
N LEU A 8 4.49 8.83 7.36
CA LEU A 8 4.46 7.38 7.10
C LEU A 8 5.00 7.07 5.72
N LEU A 9 4.54 7.81 4.71
CA LEU A 9 4.99 7.59 3.34
C LEU A 9 6.47 7.88 3.17
N ASP A 10 6.98 8.90 3.86
CA ASP A 10 8.41 9.22 3.83
C ASP A 10 9.22 8.08 4.44
N ARG A 11 8.76 7.52 5.55
CA ARG A 11 9.44 6.39 6.19
C ARG A 11 9.44 5.16 5.28
N VAL A 12 8.34 4.92 4.58
CA VAL A 12 8.27 3.81 3.63
C VAL A 12 9.29 4.02 2.51
N ARG A 13 9.38 5.24 1.97
CA ARG A 13 10.35 5.54 0.93
C ARG A 13 11.78 5.30 1.40
N GLN A 14 12.09 5.74 2.61
CA GLN A 14 13.42 5.53 3.16
C GLN A 14 13.75 4.06 3.32
N CYS A 15 12.80 3.26 3.81
CA CYS A 15 12.99 1.82 3.95
C CYS A 15 13.24 1.15 2.61
N ILE A 16 12.48 1.55 1.59
CA ILE A 16 12.63 0.98 0.25
C ILE A 16 14.02 1.30 -0.32
N ARG A 17 14.47 2.54 -0.11
CA ARG A 17 15.80 2.95 -0.58
C ARG A 17 16.92 2.22 0.14
N LEU A 18 16.76 2.03 1.45
CA LEU A 18 17.75 1.30 2.25
C LEU A 18 17.88 -0.15 1.79
N LYS A 19 16.81 -0.74 1.29
CA LYS A 19 16.84 -2.11 0.76
C LYS A 19 17.35 -2.17 -0.67
N GLY A 20 17.69 -1.02 -1.26
CA GLY A 20 18.27 -1.00 -2.59
C GLY A 20 17.28 -1.18 -3.73
N TYR A 21 16.01 -0.97 -3.49
CA TYR A 21 15.01 -1.08 -4.54
C TYR A 21 15.08 0.13 -5.47
N SER A 22 14.66 -0.08 -6.72
CA SER A 22 14.69 0.99 -7.73
C SER A 22 13.65 2.05 -7.42
N ILE A 23 13.84 3.23 -8.05
CA ILE A 23 12.87 4.32 -7.94
C ILE A 23 11.51 3.90 -8.48
N ARG A 24 11.48 3.09 -9.53
CA ARG A 24 10.24 2.58 -10.09
C ARG A 24 9.48 1.74 -9.05
N THR A 25 10.19 0.87 -8.36
CA THR A 25 9.59 0.04 -7.29
C THR A 25 9.10 0.93 -6.15
N GLU A 26 9.89 1.93 -5.77
CA GLU A 26 9.49 2.87 -4.72
C GLU A 26 8.17 3.56 -5.07
N ARG A 27 8.06 4.09 -6.27
CA ARG A 27 6.85 4.77 -6.72
C ARG A 27 5.64 3.84 -6.73
N SER A 28 5.84 2.63 -7.21
CA SER A 28 4.77 1.64 -7.27
C SER A 28 4.27 1.29 -5.87
N TYR A 29 5.18 1.01 -4.95
CA TYR A 29 4.82 0.64 -3.58
C TYR A 29 4.12 1.79 -2.86
N VAL A 30 4.65 3.01 -2.98
CA VAL A 30 4.03 4.17 -2.34
C VAL A 30 2.63 4.41 -2.90
N SER A 31 2.45 4.24 -4.20
CA SER A 31 1.15 4.39 -4.83
C SER A 31 0.13 3.39 -4.27
N TRP A 32 0.51 2.12 -4.15
CA TRP A 32 -0.39 1.09 -3.62
C TRP A 32 -0.73 1.34 -2.16
N ILE A 33 0.26 1.73 -1.35
CA ILE A 33 0.05 2.02 0.06
C ILE A 33 -0.91 3.20 0.21
N LYS A 34 -0.72 4.23 -0.59
CA LYS A 34 -1.60 5.40 -0.58
C LYS A 34 -3.03 5.03 -0.92
N ARG A 35 -3.21 4.19 -1.97
CA ARG A 35 -4.54 3.72 -2.36
C ARG A 35 -5.19 2.91 -1.25
N PHE A 36 -4.42 2.05 -0.59
CA PHE A 36 -4.92 1.24 0.51
C PHE A 36 -5.45 2.12 1.65
N ILE A 37 -4.66 3.11 2.04
CA ILE A 37 -5.04 4.03 3.12
C ILE A 37 -6.31 4.81 2.75
N LEU A 38 -6.38 5.31 1.51
CA LEU A 38 -7.54 6.07 1.05
C LEU A 38 -8.79 5.20 0.94
N PHE A 39 -8.62 3.94 0.52
CA PHE A 39 -9.73 3.01 0.42
C PHE A 39 -10.44 2.83 1.76
N HIS A 40 -9.69 2.86 2.86
CA HIS A 40 -10.23 2.70 4.21
C HIS A 40 -10.49 4.02 4.91
N GLY A 41 -10.71 5.10 4.15
CA GLY A 41 -11.09 6.39 4.72
C GLY A 41 -9.96 7.08 5.46
N LYS A 42 -8.73 6.89 5.00
CA LYS A 42 -7.55 7.53 5.56
C LYS A 42 -7.21 7.05 6.97
N ARG A 43 -7.58 5.80 7.29
CA ARG A 43 -7.20 5.22 8.57
C ARG A 43 -5.70 4.96 8.60
N HIS A 44 -5.12 5.15 9.77
CA HIS A 44 -3.69 4.85 9.95
C HIS A 44 -3.48 3.34 9.91
N PRO A 45 -2.41 2.84 9.27
CA PRO A 45 -2.14 1.40 9.19
C PRO A 45 -2.08 0.70 10.54
N GLN A 46 -1.69 1.41 11.61
CA GLN A 46 -1.69 0.83 12.95
C GLN A 46 -3.08 0.41 13.41
N GLU A 47 -4.12 1.02 12.84
CA GLU A 47 -5.50 0.70 13.18
C GLU A 47 -6.11 -0.31 12.23
N MET A 48 -5.32 -0.80 11.28
CA MET A 48 -5.78 -1.75 10.28
C MET A 48 -4.95 -3.02 10.35
N GLY A 49 -5.48 -4.09 9.80
CA GLY A 49 -4.78 -5.35 9.79
C GLY A 49 -5.26 -6.25 8.66
N LYS A 50 -5.18 -7.55 8.89
CA LYS A 50 -5.52 -8.54 7.88
C LYS A 50 -6.90 -8.34 7.23
N PRO A 51 -7.98 -8.09 7.99
CA PRO A 51 -9.28 -7.90 7.35
C PRO A 51 -9.31 -6.74 6.37
N GLU A 52 -8.63 -5.65 6.71
CA GLU A 52 -8.58 -4.47 5.83
C GLU A 52 -7.76 -4.76 4.58
N ILE A 53 -6.67 -5.50 4.72
CA ILE A 53 -5.86 -5.89 3.57
C ILE A 53 -6.66 -6.78 2.63
N GLU A 54 -7.36 -7.77 3.18
CA GLU A 54 -8.18 -8.66 2.37
C GLU A 54 -9.30 -7.92 1.67
N ALA A 55 -9.95 -6.98 2.36
CA ALA A 55 -11.02 -6.19 1.76
C ALA A 55 -10.51 -5.39 0.56
N PHE A 56 -9.35 -4.77 0.69
CA PHE A 56 -8.77 -4.00 -0.40
C PHE A 56 -8.40 -4.88 -1.59
N LEU A 57 -7.75 -6.02 -1.32
CA LEU A 57 -7.36 -6.94 -2.40
C LEU A 57 -8.58 -7.51 -3.11
N THR A 58 -9.62 -7.85 -2.37
CA THR A 58 -10.88 -8.33 -2.96
C THR A 58 -11.50 -7.26 -3.84
N HIS A 59 -11.49 -6.00 -3.37
CA HIS A 59 -12.00 -4.88 -4.15
C HIS A 59 -11.25 -4.76 -5.48
N LEU A 60 -9.93 -4.90 -5.46
CA LEU A 60 -9.13 -4.80 -6.69
C LEU A 60 -9.54 -5.87 -7.70
N VAL A 61 -9.77 -7.10 -7.24
CA VAL A 61 -10.12 -8.19 -8.14
C VAL A 61 -11.55 -8.04 -8.66
N ILE A 62 -12.50 -7.77 -7.77
CA ILE A 62 -13.92 -7.77 -8.13
C ILE A 62 -14.34 -6.49 -8.83
N LYS A 63 -13.95 -5.34 -8.29
CA LYS A 63 -14.41 -4.04 -8.81
C LYS A 63 -13.50 -3.46 -9.87
N ARG A 64 -12.19 -3.69 -9.76
CA ARG A 64 -11.22 -3.12 -10.67
C ARG A 64 -10.70 -4.14 -11.67
N ASN A 65 -11.04 -5.40 -11.48
CA ASN A 65 -10.70 -6.48 -12.40
C ASN A 65 -9.21 -6.53 -12.73
N VAL A 66 -8.36 -6.34 -11.73
CA VAL A 66 -6.92 -6.38 -11.95
C VAL A 66 -6.42 -7.81 -12.11
N ALA A 67 -5.31 -7.97 -12.83
CA ALA A 67 -4.67 -9.26 -13.00
C ALA A 67 -4.05 -9.73 -11.68
N SER A 68 -3.83 -11.05 -11.55
CA SER A 68 -3.25 -11.61 -10.32
C SER A 68 -1.86 -11.06 -10.04
N SER A 69 -1.07 -10.77 -11.08
CA SER A 69 0.26 -10.18 -10.89
C SER A 69 0.16 -8.79 -10.26
N THR A 70 -0.83 -7.99 -10.68
CA THR A 70 -1.06 -6.67 -10.11
C THR A 70 -1.54 -6.77 -8.67
N GLN A 71 -2.42 -7.74 -8.39
CA GLN A 71 -2.88 -7.99 -7.03
C GLN A 71 -1.70 -8.35 -6.12
N ASN A 72 -0.79 -9.17 -6.59
CA ASN A 72 0.40 -9.55 -5.83
C ASN A 72 1.30 -8.35 -5.56
N GLN A 73 1.46 -7.46 -6.53
CA GLN A 73 2.23 -6.24 -6.32
C GLN A 73 1.61 -5.38 -5.22
N ALA A 74 0.29 -5.22 -5.25
CA ALA A 74 -0.40 -4.45 -4.23
C ALA A 74 -0.23 -5.08 -2.85
N PHE A 75 -0.36 -6.39 -2.77
CA PHE A 75 -0.19 -7.12 -1.52
C PHE A 75 1.23 -6.95 -0.96
N ASN A 76 2.24 -7.13 -1.81
CA ASN A 76 3.63 -6.96 -1.38
C ASN A 76 3.90 -5.54 -0.89
N ALA A 77 3.35 -4.54 -1.57
CA ALA A 77 3.51 -3.16 -1.17
C ALA A 77 2.89 -2.91 0.20
N ILE A 78 1.68 -3.42 0.42
CA ILE A 78 0.98 -3.23 1.69
C ILE A 78 1.72 -3.94 2.82
N LEU A 79 2.25 -5.14 2.57
CA LEU A 79 3.02 -5.86 3.57
C LEU A 79 4.22 -5.06 4.05
N PHE A 80 4.76 -4.20 3.21
CA PHE A 80 5.88 -3.35 3.57
C PHE A 80 5.55 -2.43 4.75
N LEU A 81 4.28 -2.10 4.94
CA LEU A 81 3.85 -1.29 6.08
C LEU A 81 3.96 -2.03 7.41
N TYR A 82 3.92 -3.35 7.36
CA TYR A 82 3.78 -4.17 8.56
C TYR A 82 5.04 -4.98 8.86
N ILE A 83 6.12 -4.71 8.17
CA ILE A 83 7.44 -5.31 8.41
C ILE A 83 8.27 -4.48 9.41
#